data_9c304557d99f945d7c389f78ffc92b11
#
_entry.id   9c304557d99f945d7c389f78ffc92b11
#
_cell.length_a   1.000
_cell.length_b   1.000
_cell.length_c   1.000
_cell.angle_alpha   90.00
_cell.angle_beta   90.00
_cell.angle_gamma   90.00
#
_symmetry.space_group_name_H-M   'P 1'
#
loop_
_entity.id
_entity.type
_entity.pdbx_description
1 polymer ?
#
loop_
_entity_poly.entity_id
_entity_poly.type
_entity_poly.pdbx_seq_one_letter_code
_entity_poly.pdbx_strand_id
1 'polypeptide(L)'
;MDPMLFAVLAVSVTVGALTVYVGGGVVKANKNTGARLSSLQTRQDVLEQDFSERAVAPMMQGLGRFALRFTPTGWVDKSQRKLVLGAWNDRMDGNTWAAIRIITLVIGVIAAFFVVPMVESSMMKLAVGGMAVVLGFYGPEASLNRAIDDRRKKMERQLPDIIDLLVISVEAGLGFEAAMGRVVQNVPGELSREFSRTLQETRVGVARHEALRNMAERTDVDDLNSFILSLIQADSFGVSISRMLRVQADEMRVRRRQRIQEKAFAAPVKMIFPMLFCIFPSIFIVILGPAVMNISKAF
;
A
#
# COMPACT_ATOMS: atom_id res chain seq x y z
N MET A 1 -12.97 -29.94 18.72
CA MET A 1 -12.83 -28.54 18.29
C MET A 1 -14.15 -27.88 18.60
N ASP A 2 -14.15 -26.96 19.54
CA ASP A 2 -15.39 -26.36 20.05
C ASP A 2 -16.08 -25.54 18.95
N PRO A 3 -17.36 -25.78 18.69
CA PRO A 3 -18.13 -25.04 17.67
C PRO A 3 -18.08 -23.52 17.91
N MET A 4 -17.84 -23.12 19.15
CA MET A 4 -17.66 -21.72 19.53
C MET A 4 -16.35 -21.10 18.99
N LEU A 5 -15.25 -21.83 18.95
CA LEU A 5 -13.97 -21.34 18.37
C LEU A 5 -14.12 -21.07 16.87
N PHE A 6 -14.92 -21.91 16.20
CA PHE A 6 -15.23 -21.75 14.78
C PHE A 6 -16.13 -20.53 14.51
N ALA A 7 -17.11 -20.26 15.37
CA ALA A 7 -17.99 -19.09 15.25
C ALA A 7 -17.21 -17.77 15.48
N VAL A 8 -16.31 -17.74 16.48
CA VAL A 8 -15.45 -16.57 16.77
C VAL A 8 -14.47 -16.30 15.62
N LEU A 9 -13.83 -17.35 15.07
CA LEU A 9 -12.97 -17.25 13.89
C LEU A 9 -13.75 -16.80 12.66
N ALA A 10 -14.93 -17.35 12.41
CA ALA A 10 -15.77 -16.99 11.27
C ALA A 10 -16.20 -15.53 11.33
N VAL A 11 -16.58 -15.01 12.51
CA VAL A 11 -16.96 -13.60 12.68
C VAL A 11 -15.75 -12.68 12.60
N SER A 12 -14.60 -13.05 13.15
CA SER A 12 -13.36 -12.26 12.99
C SER A 12 -12.93 -12.17 11.54
N VAL A 13 -13.04 -13.27 10.80
CA VAL A 13 -12.76 -13.33 9.35
C VAL A 13 -13.78 -12.54 8.55
N THR A 14 -15.07 -12.61 8.89
CA THR A 14 -16.12 -11.84 8.18
C THR A 14 -16.02 -10.35 8.44
N VAL A 15 -15.73 -9.91 9.67
CA VAL A 15 -15.48 -8.50 9.98
C VAL A 15 -14.20 -8.02 9.28
N GLY A 16 -13.13 -8.80 9.29
CA GLY A 16 -11.89 -8.50 8.56
C GLY A 16 -12.11 -8.46 7.04
N ALA A 17 -12.86 -9.40 6.48
CA ALA A 17 -13.21 -9.42 5.06
C ALA A 17 -14.14 -8.26 4.70
N LEU A 18 -15.10 -7.90 5.54
CA LEU A 18 -16.02 -6.78 5.31
C LEU A 18 -15.28 -5.43 5.37
N THR A 19 -14.32 -5.25 6.28
CA THR A 19 -13.49 -4.04 6.35
C THR A 19 -12.59 -3.90 5.12
N VAL A 20 -12.01 -5.01 4.63
CA VAL A 20 -11.23 -5.04 3.39
C VAL A 20 -12.13 -4.85 2.18
N TYR A 21 -13.34 -5.42 2.17
CA TYR A 21 -14.31 -5.30 1.08
C TYR A 21 -14.90 -3.89 0.98
N VAL A 22 -15.26 -3.27 2.09
CA VAL A 22 -15.73 -1.87 2.13
C VAL A 22 -14.60 -0.92 1.74
N GLY A 23 -13.38 -1.10 2.27
CA GLY A 23 -12.20 -0.33 1.83
C GLY A 23 -11.87 -0.54 0.36
N GLY A 24 -11.93 -1.79 -0.14
CA GLY A 24 -11.67 -2.13 -1.54
C GLY A 24 -12.85 -1.83 -2.49
N GLY A 25 -14.08 -1.96 -2.03
CA GLY A 25 -15.30 -1.73 -2.80
C GLY A 25 -15.52 -0.26 -3.12
N VAL A 26 -15.29 0.63 -2.17
CA VAL A 26 -15.32 2.09 -2.37
C VAL A 26 -14.24 2.51 -3.37
N VAL A 27 -13.07 1.84 -3.35
CA VAL A 27 -11.98 2.05 -4.32
C VAL A 27 -12.37 1.57 -5.73
N LYS A 28 -13.14 0.49 -5.84
CA LYS A 28 -13.52 -0.10 -7.14
C LYS A 28 -14.70 0.64 -7.79
N ALA A 29 -15.66 1.12 -7.01
CA ALA A 29 -16.80 1.91 -7.49
C ALA A 29 -16.35 3.22 -8.15
N ASN A 30 -15.31 3.86 -7.61
CA ASN A 30 -14.81 5.14 -8.15
C ASN A 30 -13.86 4.98 -9.37
N LYS A 31 -13.46 3.75 -9.72
CA LYS A 31 -12.62 3.51 -10.92
C LYS A 31 -13.37 3.75 -12.23
N ASN A 32 -14.68 3.64 -12.21
CA ASN A 32 -15.55 3.85 -13.38
C ASN A 32 -15.89 5.34 -13.61
N THR A 33 -15.73 6.20 -12.59
CA THR A 33 -16.08 7.62 -12.68
C THR A 33 -14.97 8.45 -13.36
N GLY A 34 -13.70 8.10 -13.15
CA GLY A 34 -12.55 8.82 -13.73
C GLY A 34 -12.42 8.69 -15.26
N ALA A 35 -13.00 7.66 -15.88
CA ALA A 35 -12.97 7.48 -17.33
C ALA A 35 -14.09 8.25 -18.06
N ARG A 36 -15.06 8.82 -17.34
CA ARG A 36 -16.22 9.51 -17.91
C ARG A 36 -16.14 11.04 -17.88
N LEU A 37 -15.15 11.61 -17.23
CA LEU A 37 -14.98 13.08 -17.12
C LEU A 37 -14.40 13.73 -18.37
N SER A 38 -14.10 12.97 -19.43
CA SER A 38 -13.58 13.51 -20.69
C SER A 38 -14.65 13.76 -21.77
N SER A 39 -15.90 13.41 -21.54
CA SER A 39 -17.01 13.71 -22.45
C SER A 39 -17.94 14.75 -21.82
N LEU A 40 -18.15 15.85 -22.50
CA LEU A 40 -19.04 16.96 -22.15
C LEU A 40 -20.40 16.43 -21.67
N GLN A 41 -20.69 16.55 -20.38
CA GLN A 41 -21.92 16.08 -19.76
C GLN A 41 -23.10 16.92 -20.19
N THR A 42 -23.98 16.33 -20.93
CA THR A 42 -25.32 16.85 -21.21
C THR A 42 -26.20 16.58 -19.97
N ARG A 43 -27.10 17.50 -19.68
CA ARG A 43 -28.01 17.56 -18.50
C ARG A 43 -28.87 16.29 -18.23
N GLN A 44 -28.83 15.30 -19.12
CA GLN A 44 -29.56 14.06 -19.03
C GLN A 44 -28.89 12.98 -18.16
N ASP A 45 -27.54 13.02 -17.98
CA ASP A 45 -26.80 12.03 -17.18
C ASP A 45 -27.05 12.14 -15.68
N VAL A 46 -27.66 13.23 -15.20
CA VAL A 46 -27.97 13.44 -13.78
C VAL A 46 -29.10 12.54 -13.29
N LEU A 47 -29.92 12.02 -14.19
CA LEU A 47 -31.08 11.20 -13.83
C LEU A 47 -30.76 9.69 -13.72
N GLU A 48 -29.61 9.25 -14.26
CA GLU A 48 -29.16 7.85 -14.22
C GLU A 48 -28.10 7.57 -13.13
N GLN A 49 -27.82 8.52 -12.24
CA GLN A 49 -26.92 8.28 -11.13
C GLN A 49 -27.52 7.22 -10.20
N ASP A 50 -26.74 6.16 -9.97
CA ASP A 50 -27.11 5.02 -9.13
C ASP A 50 -27.53 5.49 -7.72
N PHE A 51 -28.53 4.85 -7.13
CA PHE A 51 -29.07 5.20 -5.79
C PHE A 51 -27.97 5.28 -4.72
N SER A 52 -26.90 4.51 -4.89
CA SER A 52 -25.70 4.53 -4.03
C SER A 52 -24.96 5.87 -4.06
N GLU A 53 -24.89 6.58 -5.19
CA GLU A 53 -24.24 7.90 -5.26
C GLU A 53 -25.10 9.01 -4.66
N ARG A 54 -26.43 8.93 -4.80
CA ARG A 54 -27.36 9.96 -4.27
C ARG A 54 -27.53 9.90 -2.75
N ALA A 55 -27.53 8.69 -2.18
CA ALA A 55 -27.80 8.50 -0.75
C ALA A 55 -26.50 8.45 0.08
N VAL A 56 -25.45 7.82 -0.42
CA VAL A 56 -24.22 7.57 0.33
C VAL A 56 -23.28 8.78 0.34
N ALA A 57 -23.15 9.52 -0.77
CA ALA A 57 -22.26 10.67 -0.86
C ALA A 57 -22.60 11.81 0.14
N PRO A 58 -23.85 12.31 0.26
CA PRO A 58 -24.18 13.35 1.22
C PRO A 58 -24.12 12.86 2.67
N MET A 59 -24.46 11.58 2.92
CA MET A 59 -24.37 10.96 4.25
C MET A 59 -22.90 10.81 4.69
N MET A 60 -21.99 10.43 3.78
CA MET A 60 -20.55 10.38 4.04
C MET A 60 -19.96 11.76 4.28
N GLN A 61 -20.40 12.80 3.56
CA GLN A 61 -19.96 14.18 3.81
C GLN A 61 -20.45 14.71 5.16
N GLY A 62 -21.67 14.38 5.57
CA GLY A 62 -22.23 14.74 6.86
C GLY A 62 -21.50 14.06 8.02
N LEU A 63 -21.26 12.75 7.92
CA LEU A 63 -20.47 11.98 8.87
C LEU A 63 -19.01 12.43 8.91
N GLY A 64 -18.44 12.80 7.77
CA GLY A 64 -17.08 13.36 7.69
C GLY A 64 -16.94 14.65 8.49
N ARG A 65 -17.90 15.58 8.40
CA ARG A 65 -17.89 16.83 9.20
C ARG A 65 -18.05 16.58 10.71
N PHE A 66 -18.85 15.59 11.08
CA PHE A 66 -19.01 15.19 12.48
C PHE A 66 -17.73 14.53 13.02
N ALA A 67 -17.08 13.71 12.18
CA ALA A 67 -15.81 13.07 12.47
C ALA A 67 -14.69 14.08 12.73
N LEU A 68 -14.62 15.16 11.93
CA LEU A 68 -13.62 16.23 12.08
C LEU A 68 -13.68 16.95 13.43
N ARG A 69 -14.86 16.99 14.07
CA ARG A 69 -15.02 17.61 15.39
C ARG A 69 -14.33 16.82 16.52
N PHE A 70 -14.10 15.53 16.31
CA PHE A 70 -13.45 14.62 17.26
C PHE A 70 -12.05 14.16 16.83
N THR A 71 -11.60 14.51 15.62
CA THR A 71 -10.30 14.09 15.11
C THR A 71 -9.27 15.21 15.31
N PRO A 72 -8.15 14.96 16.01
CA PRO A 72 -7.06 15.93 16.15
C PRO A 72 -6.55 16.37 14.77
N THR A 73 -6.37 17.66 14.54
CA THR A 73 -5.97 18.25 13.24
C THR A 73 -4.71 17.61 12.62
N GLY A 74 -3.72 17.22 13.43
CA GLY A 74 -2.52 16.56 12.95
C GLY A 74 -2.70 15.12 12.40
N TRP A 75 -3.87 14.51 12.62
CA TRP A 75 -4.18 13.17 12.10
C TRP A 75 -4.69 13.21 10.67
N VAL A 76 -5.43 14.24 10.31
CA VAL A 76 -5.94 14.47 8.95
C VAL A 76 -4.77 14.71 8.00
N ASP A 77 -3.79 15.53 8.39
CA ASP A 77 -2.61 15.83 7.56
C ASP A 77 -1.75 14.58 7.30
N LYS A 78 -1.52 13.75 8.34
CA LYS A 78 -0.82 12.47 8.18
C LYS A 78 -1.56 11.51 7.24
N SER A 79 -2.89 11.46 7.34
CA SER A 79 -3.73 10.63 6.48
C SER A 79 -3.71 11.13 5.04
N GLN A 80 -3.74 12.44 4.83
CA GLN A 80 -3.68 13.05 3.51
C GLN A 80 -2.34 12.77 2.82
N ARG A 81 -1.21 12.87 3.55
CA ARG A 81 0.10 12.47 3.02
C ARG A 81 0.12 10.99 2.60
N LYS A 82 -0.43 10.09 3.41
CA LYS A 82 -0.54 8.66 3.05
C LYS A 82 -1.41 8.43 1.82
N LEU A 83 -2.49 9.19 1.65
CA LEU A 83 -3.36 9.11 0.46
C LEU A 83 -2.62 9.55 -0.81
N VAL A 84 -1.79 10.59 -0.73
CA VAL A 84 -0.92 11.01 -1.85
C VAL A 84 0.06 9.90 -2.22
N LEU A 85 0.74 9.31 -1.23
CA LEU A 85 1.68 8.19 -1.44
C LEU A 85 1.00 6.97 -2.06
N GLY A 86 -0.24 6.68 -1.68
CA GLY A 86 -1.04 5.59 -2.24
C GLY A 86 -1.63 5.87 -3.64
N ALA A 87 -1.48 7.09 -4.18
CA ALA A 87 -2.19 7.60 -5.37
C ALA A 87 -3.72 7.50 -5.23
N TRP A 88 -4.23 7.66 -4.01
CA TRP A 88 -5.66 7.69 -3.72
C TRP A 88 -6.20 9.11 -3.60
N ASN A 89 -5.31 10.12 -3.59
CA ASN A 89 -5.68 11.53 -3.47
C ASN A 89 -6.63 12.01 -4.60
N ASP A 90 -6.49 11.45 -5.81
CA ASP A 90 -7.38 11.75 -6.94
C ASP A 90 -8.78 11.12 -6.79
N ARG A 91 -8.93 10.20 -5.81
CA ARG A 91 -10.15 9.43 -5.60
C ARG A 91 -10.85 9.75 -4.28
N MET A 92 -10.10 10.16 -3.26
CA MET A 92 -10.62 10.37 -1.89
C MET A 92 -9.88 11.50 -1.20
N ASP A 93 -10.63 12.43 -0.65
CA ASP A 93 -10.11 13.44 0.27
C ASP A 93 -9.83 12.85 1.65
N GLY A 94 -8.92 13.49 2.41
CA GLY A 94 -8.62 13.10 3.79
C GLY A 94 -9.86 13.01 4.69
N ASN A 95 -10.89 13.83 4.42
CA ASN A 95 -12.16 13.82 5.12
C ASN A 95 -12.98 12.55 4.84
N THR A 96 -12.99 12.09 3.58
CA THR A 96 -13.66 10.84 3.18
C THR A 96 -12.97 9.63 3.80
N TRP A 97 -11.64 9.66 3.89
CA TRP A 97 -10.87 8.62 4.57
C TRP A 97 -11.16 8.55 6.07
N ALA A 98 -11.24 9.71 6.74
CA ALA A 98 -11.63 9.78 8.15
C ALA A 98 -13.05 9.23 8.38
N ALA A 99 -14.00 9.53 7.48
CA ALA A 99 -15.35 8.97 7.54
C ALA A 99 -15.34 7.43 7.39
N ILE A 100 -14.59 6.87 6.45
CA ILE A 100 -14.46 5.41 6.28
C ILE A 100 -13.93 4.77 7.57
N ARG A 101 -12.94 5.39 8.20
CA ARG A 101 -12.34 4.88 9.44
C ARG A 101 -13.32 4.87 10.61
N ILE A 102 -14.19 5.88 10.71
CA ILE A 102 -15.24 5.92 11.74
C ILE A 102 -16.32 4.89 11.45
N ILE A 103 -16.73 4.75 10.20
CA ILE A 103 -17.73 3.75 9.78
C ILE A 103 -17.23 2.33 10.11
N THR A 104 -15.98 2.01 9.79
CA THR A 104 -15.40 0.69 10.09
C THR A 104 -15.25 0.46 11.59
N LEU A 105 -14.93 1.50 12.38
CA LEU A 105 -14.90 1.42 13.83
C LEU A 105 -16.30 1.16 14.40
N VAL A 106 -17.32 1.88 13.95
CA VAL A 106 -18.72 1.68 14.36
C VAL A 106 -19.19 0.26 14.01
N ILE A 107 -18.88 -0.23 12.83
CA ILE A 107 -19.17 -1.61 12.42
C ILE A 107 -18.45 -2.60 13.35
N GLY A 108 -17.19 -2.36 13.71
CA GLY A 108 -16.44 -3.18 14.65
C GLY A 108 -17.07 -3.23 16.06
N VAL A 109 -17.56 -2.07 16.55
CA VAL A 109 -18.26 -1.98 17.85
C VAL A 109 -19.63 -2.69 17.80
N ILE A 110 -20.40 -2.51 16.72
CA ILE A 110 -21.67 -3.21 16.53
C ILE A 110 -21.45 -4.72 16.46
N ALA A 111 -20.46 -5.17 15.71
CA ALA A 111 -20.09 -6.59 15.62
C ALA A 111 -19.66 -7.15 16.99
N ALA A 112 -18.87 -6.38 17.76
CA ALA A 112 -18.52 -6.75 19.13
C ALA A 112 -19.78 -6.89 20.01
N PHE A 113 -20.73 -5.96 19.92
CA PHE A 113 -21.96 -5.98 20.71
C PHE A 113 -22.82 -7.23 20.43
N PHE A 114 -22.88 -7.69 19.18
CA PHE A 114 -23.63 -8.89 18.80
C PHE A 114 -22.91 -10.20 19.14
N VAL A 115 -21.56 -10.22 19.09
CA VAL A 115 -20.76 -11.44 19.26
C VAL A 115 -20.41 -11.71 20.70
N VAL A 116 -20.15 -10.66 21.50
CA VAL A 116 -19.77 -10.80 22.91
C VAL A 116 -20.80 -11.57 23.75
N PRO A 117 -22.13 -11.40 23.58
CA PRO A 117 -23.11 -12.20 24.33
C PRO A 117 -23.09 -13.70 24.03
N MET A 118 -22.64 -14.10 22.82
CA MET A 118 -22.60 -15.50 22.41
C MET A 118 -21.44 -16.30 23.03
N VAL A 119 -20.50 -15.62 23.66
CA VAL A 119 -19.33 -16.23 24.30
C VAL A 119 -19.59 -16.44 25.80
N GLU A 120 -19.38 -17.63 26.33
CA GLU A 120 -19.68 -17.94 27.74
C GLU A 120 -18.59 -17.44 28.70
N SER A 121 -17.31 -17.50 28.32
CA SER A 121 -16.18 -17.13 29.18
C SER A 121 -15.95 -15.62 29.21
N SER A 122 -15.92 -15.02 30.41
CA SER A 122 -15.66 -13.60 30.64
C SER A 122 -14.35 -13.10 30.02
N MET A 123 -13.29 -13.91 30.11
CA MET A 123 -11.97 -13.57 29.54
C MET A 123 -12.01 -13.57 28.02
N MET A 124 -12.74 -14.50 27.43
CA MET A 124 -12.89 -14.60 25.96
C MET A 124 -13.82 -13.51 25.41
N LYS A 125 -14.81 -13.06 26.18
CA LYS A 125 -15.66 -11.88 25.86
C LYS A 125 -14.81 -10.62 25.64
N LEU A 126 -13.90 -10.34 26.57
CA LEU A 126 -12.97 -9.20 26.47
C LEU A 126 -12.00 -9.34 25.29
N ALA A 127 -11.48 -10.54 25.05
CA ALA A 127 -10.56 -10.80 23.95
C ALA A 127 -11.24 -10.61 22.59
N VAL A 128 -12.43 -11.15 22.39
CA VAL A 128 -13.19 -11.07 21.12
C VAL A 128 -13.71 -9.66 20.87
N GLY A 129 -14.29 -9.01 21.89
CA GLY A 129 -14.73 -7.63 21.78
C GLY A 129 -13.59 -6.67 21.49
N GLY A 130 -12.47 -6.80 22.21
CA GLY A 130 -11.26 -6.02 21.98
C GLY A 130 -10.68 -6.23 20.58
N MET A 131 -10.60 -7.50 20.13
CA MET A 131 -10.12 -7.84 18.80
C MET A 131 -10.99 -7.22 17.68
N ALA A 132 -12.31 -7.26 17.81
CA ALA A 132 -13.24 -6.68 16.82
C ALA A 132 -13.06 -5.15 16.70
N VAL A 133 -12.89 -4.45 17.82
CA VAL A 133 -12.64 -3.00 17.84
C VAL A 133 -11.27 -2.67 17.25
N VAL A 134 -10.24 -3.43 17.61
CA VAL A 134 -8.87 -3.24 17.06
C VAL A 134 -8.86 -3.46 15.56
N LEU A 135 -9.50 -4.52 15.05
CA LEU A 135 -9.60 -4.77 13.61
C LEU A 135 -10.39 -3.69 12.88
N GLY A 136 -11.48 -3.19 13.46
CA GLY A 136 -12.24 -2.07 12.89
C GLY A 136 -11.45 -0.77 12.79
N PHE A 137 -10.56 -0.52 13.76
CA PHE A 137 -9.75 0.69 13.79
C PHE A 137 -8.49 0.61 12.90
N TYR A 138 -7.75 -0.52 12.96
CA TYR A 138 -6.48 -0.71 12.24
C TYR A 138 -6.66 -1.30 10.84
N GLY A 139 -7.78 -1.96 10.56
CA GLY A 139 -8.04 -2.63 9.27
C GLY A 139 -7.90 -1.70 8.07
N PRO A 140 -8.58 -0.53 8.02
CA PRO A 140 -8.46 0.41 6.91
C PRO A 140 -7.03 0.94 6.75
N GLU A 141 -6.35 1.24 7.84
CA GLU A 141 -4.98 1.75 7.80
C GLU A 141 -3.99 0.70 7.29
N ALA A 142 -4.15 -0.55 7.69
CA ALA A 142 -3.34 -1.66 7.18
C ALA A 142 -3.54 -1.88 5.68
N SER A 143 -4.78 -1.73 5.18
CA SER A 143 -5.07 -1.83 3.74
C SER A 143 -4.43 -0.69 2.94
N LEU A 144 -4.46 0.54 3.45
CA LEU A 144 -3.80 1.69 2.84
C LEU A 144 -2.28 1.53 2.83
N ASN A 145 -1.68 1.13 3.95
CA ASN A 145 -0.24 0.89 4.03
C ASN A 145 0.21 -0.20 3.05
N ARG A 146 -0.56 -1.29 2.91
CA ARG A 146 -0.29 -2.33 1.89
C ARG A 146 -0.36 -1.77 0.46
N ALA A 147 -1.34 -0.94 0.17
CA ALA A 147 -1.47 -0.31 -1.15
C ALA A 147 -0.27 0.62 -1.46
N ILE A 148 0.19 1.38 -0.47
CA ILE A 148 1.40 2.22 -0.56
C ILE A 148 2.64 1.36 -0.83
N ASP A 149 2.83 0.29 -0.04
CA ASP A 149 3.97 -0.62 -0.19
C ASP A 149 3.97 -1.33 -1.55
N ASP A 150 2.80 -1.77 -2.02
CA ASP A 150 2.67 -2.42 -3.34
C ASP A 150 2.97 -1.43 -4.48
N ARG A 151 2.53 -0.17 -4.36
CA ARG A 151 2.83 0.90 -5.31
C ARG A 151 4.33 1.20 -5.32
N ARG A 152 4.94 1.37 -4.15
CA ARG A 152 6.39 1.61 -3.99
C ARG A 152 7.21 0.49 -4.64
N LYS A 153 6.89 -0.78 -4.34
CA LYS A 153 7.55 -1.94 -4.95
C LYS A 153 7.40 -2.01 -6.48
N LYS A 154 6.25 -1.58 -7.02
CA LYS A 154 6.06 -1.51 -8.48
C LYS A 154 6.97 -0.45 -9.09
N MET A 155 7.05 0.75 -8.49
CA MET A 155 7.92 1.83 -8.94
C MET A 155 9.40 1.46 -8.85
N GLU A 156 9.84 0.83 -7.74
CA GLU A 156 11.21 0.32 -7.59
C GLU A 156 11.60 -0.69 -8.68
N ARG A 157 10.67 -1.54 -9.10
CA ARG A 157 10.92 -2.52 -10.16
C ARG A 157 11.01 -1.88 -11.54
N GLN A 158 10.29 -0.78 -11.76
CA GLN A 158 10.29 -0.05 -13.04
C GLN A 158 11.48 0.90 -13.19
N LEU A 159 12.06 1.34 -12.08
CA LEU A 159 13.11 2.36 -12.09
C LEU A 159 14.33 2.00 -12.94
N PRO A 160 14.91 0.78 -12.89
CA PRO A 160 16.05 0.41 -13.72
C PRO A 160 15.74 0.51 -15.22
N ASP A 161 14.59 -0.02 -15.64
CA ASP A 161 14.17 -0.03 -17.05
C ASP A 161 13.95 1.41 -17.57
N ILE A 162 13.44 2.30 -16.72
CA ILE A 162 13.27 3.73 -17.01
C ILE A 162 14.62 4.43 -17.15
N ILE A 163 15.55 4.19 -16.21
CA ILE A 163 16.89 4.79 -16.27
C ILE A 163 17.63 4.31 -17.52
N ASP A 164 17.58 3.02 -17.85
CA ASP A 164 18.17 2.48 -19.07
C ASP A 164 17.64 3.18 -20.34
N LEU A 165 16.32 3.41 -20.42
CA LEU A 165 15.71 4.12 -21.54
C LEU A 165 16.09 5.61 -21.57
N LEU A 166 16.24 6.26 -20.39
CA LEU A 166 16.75 7.62 -20.30
C LEU A 166 18.19 7.71 -20.82
N VAL A 167 19.07 6.77 -20.42
CA VAL A 167 20.46 6.70 -20.91
C VAL A 167 20.48 6.64 -22.43
N ILE A 168 19.79 5.66 -23.02
CA ILE A 168 19.73 5.47 -24.48
C ILE A 168 19.22 6.73 -25.17
N SER A 169 18.17 7.36 -24.64
CA SER A 169 17.55 8.55 -25.23
C SER A 169 18.48 9.77 -25.20
N VAL A 170 19.16 9.98 -24.07
CA VAL A 170 20.10 11.11 -23.91
C VAL A 170 21.38 10.89 -24.71
N GLU A 171 21.88 9.65 -24.80
CA GLU A 171 23.02 9.29 -25.66
C GLU A 171 22.71 9.43 -27.15
N ALA A 172 21.45 9.22 -27.54
CA ALA A 172 20.96 9.51 -28.89
C ALA A 172 20.83 11.01 -29.18
N GLY A 173 21.19 11.89 -28.22
CA GLY A 173 21.18 13.35 -28.39
C GLY A 173 19.87 14.04 -27.98
N LEU A 174 18.93 13.32 -27.38
CA LEU A 174 17.72 13.96 -26.84
C LEU A 174 18.05 14.74 -25.56
N GLY A 175 17.46 15.93 -25.41
CA GLY A 175 17.46 16.63 -24.14
C GLY A 175 16.72 15.83 -23.05
N PHE A 176 17.06 16.06 -21.78
CA PHE A 176 16.53 15.28 -20.67
C PHE A 176 14.99 15.25 -20.60
N GLU A 177 14.32 16.38 -20.86
CA GLU A 177 12.85 16.46 -20.87
C GLU A 177 12.23 15.67 -22.03
N ALA A 178 12.87 15.70 -23.21
CA ALA A 178 12.45 14.88 -24.34
C ALA A 178 12.65 13.38 -24.06
N ALA A 179 13.75 13.02 -23.40
CA ALA A 179 14.01 11.65 -22.95
C ALA A 179 12.96 11.17 -21.93
N MET A 180 12.58 12.01 -20.95
CA MET A 180 11.45 11.71 -20.04
C MET A 180 10.14 11.51 -20.83
N GLY A 181 9.85 12.34 -21.83
CA GLY A 181 8.69 12.17 -22.70
C GLY A 181 8.70 10.83 -23.43
N ARG A 182 9.87 10.37 -23.88
CA ARG A 182 10.07 9.06 -24.49
C ARG A 182 9.77 7.92 -23.54
N VAL A 183 10.23 8.02 -22.27
CA VAL A 183 9.92 7.06 -21.21
C VAL A 183 8.42 6.94 -21.00
N VAL A 184 7.72 8.07 -20.85
CA VAL A 184 6.26 8.09 -20.64
C VAL A 184 5.49 7.38 -21.74
N GLN A 185 5.96 7.48 -22.99
CA GLN A 185 5.32 6.86 -24.16
C GLN A 185 5.58 5.35 -24.25
N ASN A 186 6.76 4.88 -23.81
CA ASN A 186 7.20 3.52 -24.06
C ASN A 186 7.11 2.58 -22.84
N VAL A 187 7.14 3.12 -21.63
CA VAL A 187 7.09 2.32 -20.40
C VAL A 187 5.77 2.59 -19.68
N PRO A 188 4.78 1.67 -19.76
CA PRO A 188 3.55 1.84 -18.99
C PRO A 188 3.78 1.54 -17.51
N GLY A 189 3.18 2.37 -16.62
CA GLY A 189 3.21 2.06 -15.19
C GLY A 189 3.06 3.25 -14.26
N GLU A 190 3.15 2.99 -12.97
CA GLU A 190 2.97 4.00 -11.92
C GLU A 190 4.07 5.06 -11.96
N LEU A 191 5.32 4.64 -12.15
CA LEU A 191 6.45 5.56 -12.20
C LEU A 191 6.39 6.44 -13.45
N SER A 192 6.00 5.90 -14.60
CA SER A 192 5.82 6.70 -15.84
C SER A 192 4.71 7.75 -15.70
N ARG A 193 3.66 7.49 -14.91
CA ARG A 193 2.65 8.51 -14.61
C ARG A 193 3.23 9.66 -13.79
N GLU A 194 4.12 9.38 -12.83
CA GLU A 194 4.80 10.42 -12.07
C GLU A 194 5.75 11.23 -12.95
N PHE A 195 6.47 10.60 -13.89
CA PHE A 195 7.26 11.31 -14.90
C PHE A 195 6.39 12.19 -15.79
N SER A 196 5.23 11.69 -16.22
CA SER A 196 4.26 12.48 -17.01
C SER A 196 3.77 13.70 -16.23
N ARG A 197 3.46 13.53 -14.94
CA ARG A 197 3.04 14.62 -14.06
C ARG A 197 4.16 15.66 -13.88
N THR A 198 5.38 15.21 -13.66
CA THR A 198 6.56 16.09 -13.56
C THR A 198 6.78 16.91 -14.82
N LEU A 199 6.61 16.29 -16.00
CA LEU A 199 6.65 17.02 -17.28
C LEU A 199 5.52 18.05 -17.41
N GLN A 200 4.32 17.76 -16.89
CA GLN A 200 3.22 18.72 -16.88
C GLN A 200 3.51 19.88 -15.92
N GLU A 201 4.05 19.61 -14.74
CA GLU A 201 4.46 20.64 -13.78
C GLU A 201 5.50 21.60 -14.39
N THR A 202 6.52 21.08 -15.09
CA THR A 202 7.50 21.92 -15.79
C THR A 202 6.89 22.72 -16.93
N ARG A 203 5.93 22.18 -17.69
CA ARG A 203 5.23 22.90 -18.77
C ARG A 203 4.38 24.06 -18.27
N VAL A 204 3.83 23.97 -17.06
CA VAL A 204 3.06 25.07 -16.44
C VAL A 204 3.95 26.06 -15.67
N GLY A 205 5.29 25.91 -15.77
CA GLY A 205 6.25 26.90 -15.27
C GLY A 205 6.89 26.56 -13.91
N VAL A 206 6.64 25.39 -13.35
CA VAL A 206 7.36 24.94 -12.15
C VAL A 206 8.82 24.66 -12.52
N ALA A 207 9.77 25.14 -11.71
CA ALA A 207 11.17 24.91 -11.96
C ALA A 207 11.49 23.40 -11.99
N ARG A 208 12.33 22.95 -12.95
CA ARG A 208 12.64 21.52 -13.13
C ARG A 208 13.10 20.82 -11.86
N HIS A 209 14.00 21.45 -11.09
CA HIS A 209 14.49 20.91 -9.83
C HIS A 209 13.37 20.73 -8.79
N GLU A 210 12.44 21.67 -8.76
CA GLU A 210 11.29 21.64 -7.85
C GLU A 210 10.29 20.55 -8.28
N ALA A 211 9.97 20.45 -9.57
CA ALA A 211 9.09 19.40 -10.10
C ALA A 211 9.65 17.99 -9.83
N LEU A 212 10.96 17.80 -9.99
CA LEU A 212 11.64 16.54 -9.64
C LEU A 212 11.60 16.26 -8.14
N ARG A 213 11.82 17.26 -7.30
CA ARG A 213 11.74 17.11 -5.84
C ARG A 213 10.33 16.75 -5.39
N ASN A 214 9.32 17.40 -5.96
CA ASN A 214 7.92 17.08 -5.73
C ASN A 214 7.60 15.62 -6.12
N MET A 215 8.15 15.13 -7.23
CA MET A 215 8.02 13.73 -7.64
C MET A 215 8.63 12.78 -6.59
N ALA A 216 9.82 13.09 -6.08
CA ALA A 216 10.49 12.34 -5.04
C ALA A 216 9.62 12.23 -3.77
N GLU A 217 9.07 13.35 -3.30
CA GLU A 217 8.21 13.41 -2.12
C GLU A 217 6.88 12.66 -2.29
N ARG A 218 6.30 12.67 -3.50
CA ARG A 218 5.04 11.97 -3.80
C ARG A 218 5.20 10.46 -3.95
N THR A 219 6.37 10.00 -4.31
CA THR A 219 6.65 8.56 -4.54
C THR A 219 7.19 7.87 -3.30
N ASP A 220 8.01 8.57 -2.52
CA ASP A 220 8.67 8.08 -1.30
C ASP A 220 9.41 6.74 -1.54
N VAL A 221 10.11 6.65 -2.69
CA VAL A 221 10.94 5.51 -3.10
C VAL A 221 12.40 5.90 -2.95
N ASP A 222 13.14 5.21 -2.08
CA ASP A 222 14.51 5.57 -1.71
C ASP A 222 15.47 5.62 -2.90
N ASP A 223 15.39 4.61 -3.79
CA ASP A 223 16.23 4.56 -4.99
C ASP A 223 15.92 5.72 -5.96
N LEU A 224 14.64 6.09 -6.11
CA LEU A 224 14.22 7.22 -6.93
C LEU A 224 14.64 8.55 -6.31
N ASN A 225 14.54 8.69 -5.00
CA ASN A 225 15.02 9.86 -4.27
C ASN A 225 16.52 10.07 -4.50
N SER A 226 17.31 9.02 -4.35
CA SER A 226 18.76 9.05 -4.59
C SER A 226 19.10 9.44 -6.02
N PHE A 227 18.37 8.88 -6.99
CA PHE A 227 18.51 9.21 -8.40
C PHE A 227 18.20 10.69 -8.69
N ILE A 228 17.08 11.21 -8.16
CA ILE A 228 16.67 12.60 -8.35
C ILE A 228 17.67 13.56 -7.72
N LEU A 229 18.16 13.28 -6.51
CA LEU A 229 19.17 14.09 -5.87
C LEU A 229 20.47 14.13 -6.67
N SER A 230 20.92 12.98 -7.18
CA SER A 230 22.11 12.90 -8.04
C SER A 230 21.92 13.68 -9.36
N LEU A 231 20.71 13.64 -9.91
CA LEU A 231 20.37 14.39 -11.13
C LEU A 231 20.39 15.91 -10.88
N ILE A 232 19.79 16.37 -9.79
CA ILE A 232 19.80 17.79 -9.40
C ILE A 232 21.22 18.28 -9.16
N GLN A 233 22.04 17.47 -8.48
CA GLN A 233 23.44 17.79 -8.24
C GLN A 233 24.24 17.87 -9.53
N ALA A 234 24.10 16.89 -10.43
CA ALA A 234 24.78 16.89 -11.72
C ALA A 234 24.45 18.14 -12.55
N ASP A 235 23.15 18.51 -12.59
CA ASP A 235 22.68 19.71 -13.29
C ASP A 235 23.25 20.99 -12.64
N SER A 236 23.29 21.08 -11.32
CA SER A 236 23.82 22.25 -10.58
C SER A 236 25.33 22.44 -10.75
N PHE A 237 26.08 21.35 -10.86
CA PHE A 237 27.54 21.38 -11.06
C PHE A 237 27.97 21.38 -12.53
N GLY A 238 27.03 21.40 -13.48
CA GLY A 238 27.31 21.37 -14.92
C GLY A 238 27.94 20.05 -15.39
N VAL A 239 27.74 18.96 -14.64
CA VAL A 239 28.20 17.63 -15.03
C VAL A 239 27.31 17.09 -16.11
N SER A 240 27.90 16.37 -17.10
CA SER A 240 27.13 15.71 -18.15
C SER A 240 26.08 14.78 -17.57
N ILE A 241 24.80 15.08 -17.85
CA ILE A 241 23.65 14.24 -17.44
C ILE A 241 23.78 12.82 -18.00
N SER A 242 24.28 12.66 -19.24
CA SER A 242 24.52 11.36 -19.86
C SER A 242 25.49 10.50 -19.03
N ARG A 243 26.61 11.08 -18.58
CA ARG A 243 27.58 10.36 -17.73
C ARG A 243 26.97 9.93 -16.39
N MET A 244 26.22 10.85 -15.74
CA MET A 244 25.55 10.55 -14.47
C MET A 244 24.52 9.44 -14.65
N LEU A 245 23.67 9.52 -15.69
CA LEU A 245 22.65 8.49 -15.97
C LEU A 245 23.27 7.13 -16.19
N ARG A 246 24.40 7.03 -16.90
CA ARG A 246 25.10 5.76 -17.11
C ARG A 246 25.59 5.14 -15.81
N VAL A 247 26.20 5.93 -14.92
CA VAL A 247 26.64 5.46 -13.61
C VAL A 247 25.45 4.97 -12.77
N GLN A 248 24.34 5.70 -12.79
CA GLN A 248 23.12 5.30 -12.07
C GLN A 248 22.50 4.03 -12.66
N ALA A 249 22.50 3.84 -13.98
CA ALA A 249 22.02 2.63 -14.63
C ALA A 249 22.82 1.40 -14.16
N ASP A 250 24.15 1.51 -14.17
CA ASP A 250 25.02 0.42 -13.73
C ASP A 250 24.81 0.11 -12.23
N GLU A 251 24.68 1.12 -11.39
CA GLU A 251 24.36 0.93 -9.97
C GLU A 251 23.01 0.23 -9.77
N MET A 252 21.97 0.62 -10.51
CA MET A 252 20.65 -0.04 -10.43
C MET A 252 20.67 -1.49 -10.87
N ARG A 253 21.48 -1.82 -11.89
CA ARG A 253 21.71 -3.22 -12.33
C ARG A 253 22.36 -4.05 -11.24
N VAL A 254 23.37 -3.51 -10.55
CA VAL A 254 24.02 -4.17 -9.41
C VAL A 254 23.03 -4.37 -8.27
N ARG A 255 22.30 -3.34 -7.86
CA ARG A 255 21.26 -3.43 -6.81
C ARG A 255 20.18 -4.45 -7.16
N ARG A 256 19.71 -4.50 -8.42
CA ARG A 256 18.75 -5.51 -8.88
C ARG A 256 19.31 -6.92 -8.70
N ARG A 257 20.59 -7.16 -9.07
CA ARG A 257 21.25 -8.46 -8.88
C ARG A 257 21.36 -8.83 -7.40
N GLN A 258 21.78 -7.89 -6.55
CA GLN A 258 21.87 -8.10 -5.11
C GLN A 258 20.52 -8.49 -4.50
N ARG A 259 19.42 -7.78 -4.82
CA ARG A 259 18.07 -8.13 -4.35
C ARG A 259 17.62 -9.53 -4.77
N ILE A 260 18.01 -9.99 -5.95
CA ILE A 260 17.73 -11.35 -6.42
C ILE A 260 18.54 -12.38 -5.61
N GLN A 261 19.82 -12.10 -5.37
CA GLN A 261 20.69 -12.95 -4.57
C GLN A 261 20.21 -13.05 -3.11
N GLU A 262 19.84 -11.92 -2.46
CA GLU A 262 19.29 -11.91 -1.11
C GLU A 262 18.04 -12.82 -0.98
N LYS A 263 17.15 -12.77 -1.97
CA LYS A 263 15.98 -13.66 -2.01
C LYS A 263 16.36 -15.11 -2.20
N ALA A 264 17.36 -15.39 -3.02
CA ALA A 264 17.87 -16.74 -3.24
C ALA A 264 18.52 -17.30 -1.97
N PHE A 265 19.32 -16.51 -1.25
CA PHE A 265 19.94 -16.92 0.01
C PHE A 265 18.94 -17.08 1.16
N ALA A 266 17.80 -16.40 1.13
CA ALA A 266 16.74 -16.59 2.12
C ALA A 266 15.97 -17.92 1.95
N ALA A 267 16.02 -18.56 0.79
CA ALA A 267 15.31 -19.81 0.54
C ALA A 267 15.82 -21.00 1.38
N PRO A 268 17.14 -21.28 1.44
CA PRO A 268 17.68 -22.36 2.28
C PRO A 268 17.34 -22.19 3.75
N VAL A 269 17.43 -20.94 4.27
CA VAL A 269 17.10 -20.65 5.68
C VAL A 269 15.63 -20.96 6.00
N LYS A 270 14.72 -20.65 5.08
CA LYS A 270 13.29 -20.97 5.24
C LYS A 270 13.03 -22.48 5.19
N MET A 271 13.86 -23.27 4.52
CA MET A 271 13.72 -24.73 4.44
C MET A 271 14.21 -25.42 5.72
N ILE A 272 15.15 -24.81 6.47
CA ILE A 272 15.63 -25.35 7.76
C ILE A 272 14.51 -25.38 8.80
N PHE A 273 13.61 -24.40 8.80
CA PHE A 273 12.56 -24.27 9.82
C PHE A 273 11.58 -25.46 9.84
N PRO A 274 10.95 -25.88 8.74
CA PRO A 274 10.13 -27.08 8.70
C PRO A 274 10.92 -28.35 9.03
N MET A 275 12.17 -28.45 8.56
CA MET A 275 13.02 -29.60 8.81
C MET A 275 13.34 -29.74 10.32
N LEU A 276 13.67 -28.63 10.98
CA LEU A 276 13.90 -28.62 12.44
C LEU A 276 12.64 -29.01 13.21
N PHE A 277 11.48 -28.49 12.81
CA PHE A 277 10.20 -28.79 13.47
C PHE A 277 9.74 -30.25 13.32
N CYS A 278 10.14 -30.94 12.24
CA CYS A 278 9.83 -32.34 12.03
C CYS A 278 10.87 -33.27 12.69
N ILE A 279 12.15 -32.94 12.59
CA ILE A 279 13.24 -33.80 13.06
C ILE A 279 13.37 -33.71 14.58
N PHE A 280 13.25 -32.50 15.17
CA PHE A 280 13.45 -32.30 16.59
C PHE A 280 12.49 -33.15 17.49
N PRO A 281 11.15 -33.14 17.25
CA PRO A 281 10.24 -33.98 18.02
C PRO A 281 10.51 -35.49 17.86
N SER A 282 10.86 -35.92 16.63
CA SER A 282 11.11 -37.34 16.37
C SER A 282 12.36 -37.85 17.11
N ILE A 283 13.44 -37.08 17.17
CA ILE A 283 14.64 -37.38 17.92
C ILE A 283 14.32 -37.46 19.44
N PHE A 284 13.53 -36.51 19.93
CA PHE A 284 13.12 -36.49 21.33
C PHE A 284 12.33 -37.76 21.73
N ILE A 285 11.40 -38.18 20.87
CA ILE A 285 10.62 -39.42 21.12
C ILE A 285 11.53 -40.65 21.10
N VAL A 286 12.48 -40.73 20.20
CA VAL A 286 13.40 -41.88 20.09
C VAL A 286 14.36 -41.94 21.27
N ILE A 287 14.89 -40.81 21.73
CA ILE A 287 15.86 -40.79 22.85
C ILE A 287 15.17 -40.89 24.21
N LEU A 288 14.09 -40.14 24.42
CA LEU A 288 13.39 -40.13 25.72
C LEU A 288 12.38 -41.29 25.89
N GLY A 289 11.88 -41.86 24.81
CA GLY A 289 10.91 -42.96 24.85
C GLY A 289 11.37 -44.14 25.71
N PRO A 290 12.57 -44.71 25.49
CA PRO A 290 13.09 -45.79 26.30
C PRO A 290 13.29 -45.40 27.77
N ALA A 291 13.72 -44.16 28.04
CA ALA A 291 13.93 -43.68 29.41
C ALA A 291 12.59 -43.56 30.19
N VAL A 292 11.56 -43.00 29.53
CA VAL A 292 10.21 -42.88 30.13
C VAL A 292 9.60 -44.28 30.39
N MET A 293 9.76 -45.24 29.46
CA MET A 293 9.27 -46.60 29.65
C MET A 293 10.00 -47.34 30.77
N ASN A 294 11.30 -47.12 30.97
CA ASN A 294 12.04 -47.72 32.06
C ASN A 294 11.65 -47.13 33.42
N ILE A 295 11.41 -45.85 33.50
CA ILE A 295 10.93 -45.17 34.71
C ILE A 295 9.52 -45.64 35.06
N SER A 296 8.61 -45.76 34.08
CA SER A 296 7.23 -46.25 34.34
C SER A 296 7.13 -47.72 34.76
N LYS A 297 8.17 -48.52 34.51
CA LYS A 297 8.26 -49.91 34.99
C LYS A 297 8.91 -50.05 36.39
N ALA A 298 9.58 -48.99 36.84
CA ALA A 298 10.25 -48.96 38.14
C ALA A 298 9.35 -48.42 39.27
N PHE A 299 8.22 -47.83 38.95
CA PHE A 299 7.13 -47.43 39.83
C PHE A 299 5.89 -48.29 39.57
#